data_a18873b6ef1a3063745a73359c5f5d1d
#
_entry.id   a18873b6ef1a3063745a73359c5f5d1d
#
_cell.length_a   1.000
_cell.length_b   1.000
_cell.length_c   1.000
_cell.angle_alpha   90.00
_cell.angle_beta   90.00
_cell.angle_gamma   90.00
#
_symmetry.space_group_name_H-M   'P 1'
#
loop_
_entity.id
_entity.type
_entity.pdbx_description
1 polymer ?
#
loop_
_entity_poly.entity_id
_entity_poly.type
_entity_poly.pdbx_seq_one_letter_code
_entity_poly.pdbx_strand_id
1 'polypeptide(L)'
;SQTIHEWLKLVDVDKRANHRPGEMSGGEQQRIAIVRAMINNPKVVFADEPTAELDTNTGLQVVELFKKLIEQKNITVVMTTHDPNMMELADCVYTLEDGRITDELVR
;
A
#
# COMPACT_ATOMS: atom_id res chain seq x y z
N SER A 1 -0.98 16.68 13.86
CA SER A 1 -0.62 15.83 14.98
C SER A 1 0.64 15.02 14.69
N GLN A 2 1.28 14.53 15.73
CA GLN A 2 2.46 13.70 15.58
C GLN A 2 2.20 12.44 14.75
N THR A 3 1.05 11.83 14.94
CA THR A 3 0.69 10.62 14.21
C THR A 3 0.65 10.87 12.71
N ILE A 4 0.05 11.98 12.30
CA ILE A 4 -0.03 12.34 10.87
C ILE A 4 1.38 12.60 10.32
N HIS A 5 2.23 13.31 11.07
CA HIS A 5 3.60 13.57 10.63
C HIS A 5 4.41 12.29 10.49
N GLU A 6 4.26 11.35 11.41
CA GLU A 6 4.92 10.06 11.32
C GLU A 6 4.53 9.31 10.03
N TRP A 7 3.24 9.29 9.72
CA TRP A 7 2.74 8.63 8.52
C TRP A 7 3.22 9.32 7.24
N LEU A 8 3.19 10.65 7.24
CA LEU A 8 3.67 11.42 6.08
C LEU A 8 5.16 11.20 5.83
N LYS A 9 5.97 11.08 6.89
CA LYS A 9 7.38 10.75 6.75
C LYS A 9 7.59 9.35 6.17
N LEU A 10 6.78 8.38 6.61
CA LEU A 10 6.87 7.03 6.10
C LEU A 10 6.61 6.96 4.60
N VAL A 11 5.71 7.79 4.09
CA VAL A 11 5.39 7.80 2.67
C VAL A 11 6.19 8.85 1.88
N ASP A 12 7.07 9.58 2.57
CA ASP A 12 7.92 10.61 1.96
C ASP A 12 7.13 11.69 1.21
N VAL A 13 6.00 12.08 1.77
CA VAL A 13 5.14 13.11 1.19
C VAL A 13 4.88 14.29 2.13
N ASP A 14 5.53 14.33 3.29
CA ASP A 14 5.35 15.42 4.24
C ASP A 14 5.71 16.79 3.64
N LYS A 15 6.67 16.83 2.74
CA LYS A 15 7.06 18.06 2.03
C LYS A 15 5.97 18.58 1.12
N ARG A 16 5.02 17.71 0.74
CA ARG A 16 3.95 18.00 -0.19
C ARG A 16 2.58 18.06 0.47
N ALA A 17 2.55 18.04 1.79
CA ALA A 17 1.30 18.04 2.55
C ALA A 17 0.42 19.25 2.27
N ASN A 18 1.02 20.37 1.85
CA ASN A 18 0.31 21.61 1.53
C ASN A 18 -0.09 21.72 0.07
N HIS A 19 0.31 20.80 -0.77
CA HIS A 19 -0.08 20.80 -2.18
C HIS A 19 -1.52 20.39 -2.35
N ARG A 20 -2.16 20.94 -3.36
CA ARG A 20 -3.53 20.52 -3.72
C ARG A 20 -3.49 19.10 -4.25
N PRO A 21 -4.52 18.28 -3.98
CA PRO A 21 -4.54 16.90 -4.49
C PRO A 21 -4.33 16.79 -6.01
N GLY A 22 -4.84 17.75 -6.78
CA GLY A 22 -4.67 17.72 -8.24
C GLY A 22 -3.25 17.98 -8.72
N GLU A 23 -2.37 18.46 -7.86
CA GLU A 23 -0.97 18.72 -8.19
C GLU A 23 -0.08 17.52 -7.94
N MET A 24 -0.62 16.45 -7.36
CA MET A 24 0.14 15.26 -6.99
C MET A 24 0.11 14.21 -8.10
N SER A 25 1.20 13.46 -8.24
CA SER A 25 1.24 12.30 -9.13
C SER A 25 0.30 11.20 -8.62
N GLY A 26 -0.01 10.23 -9.48
CA GLY A 26 -0.81 9.08 -9.09
C GLY A 26 -0.23 8.32 -7.90
N GLY A 27 1.10 8.16 -7.87
CA GLY A 27 1.78 7.49 -6.76
C GLY A 27 1.71 8.27 -5.46
N GLU A 28 1.82 9.60 -5.54
CA GLU A 28 1.69 10.44 -4.36
C GLU A 28 0.27 10.39 -3.81
N GLN A 29 -0.73 10.42 -4.68
CA GLN A 29 -2.13 10.29 -4.30
C GLN A 29 -2.39 8.94 -3.64
N GLN A 30 -1.80 7.87 -4.18
CA GLN A 30 -1.94 6.53 -3.61
C GLN A 30 -1.30 6.45 -2.23
N ARG A 31 -0.11 7.02 -2.05
CA ARG A 31 0.55 7.04 -0.75
C ARG A 31 -0.25 7.84 0.28
N ILE A 32 -0.85 8.96 -0.10
CA ILE A 32 -1.73 9.73 0.78
C ILE A 32 -2.96 8.92 1.17
N ALA A 33 -3.54 8.19 0.22
CA ALA A 33 -4.69 7.33 0.51
C ALA A 33 -4.34 6.25 1.54
N ILE A 34 -3.15 5.66 1.42
CA ILE A 34 -2.66 4.66 2.38
C ILE A 34 -2.49 5.28 3.77
N VAL A 35 -1.91 6.48 3.85
CA VAL A 35 -1.76 7.20 5.12
C VAL A 35 -3.11 7.46 5.76
N ARG A 36 -4.09 7.90 4.99
CA ARG A 36 -5.44 8.14 5.51
C ARG A 36 -6.06 6.88 6.10
N ALA A 37 -5.84 5.75 5.46
CA ALA A 37 -6.32 4.48 5.98
C ALA A 37 -5.67 4.12 7.32
N MET A 38 -4.46 4.59 7.57
CA MET A 38 -3.69 4.28 8.78
C MET A 38 -3.97 5.20 9.97
N ILE A 39 -4.59 6.37 9.75
CA ILE A 39 -4.77 7.37 10.80
C ILE A 39 -5.50 6.83 12.03
N ASN A 40 -6.44 5.92 11.83
CA ASN A 40 -7.24 5.34 12.91
C ASN A 40 -6.64 4.06 13.50
N ASN A 41 -5.38 3.77 13.21
CA ASN A 41 -4.68 2.57 13.68
C ASN A 41 -5.47 1.28 13.42
N PRO A 42 -5.82 0.98 12.15
CA PRO A 42 -6.58 -0.21 11.83
C PRO A 42 -5.78 -1.46 12.11
N LYS A 43 -6.49 -2.56 12.38
CA LYS A 43 -5.85 -3.87 12.49
C LYS A 43 -5.78 -4.59 11.15
N VAL A 44 -6.70 -4.26 10.25
CA VAL A 44 -6.78 -4.84 8.92
C VAL A 44 -6.95 -3.72 7.90
N VAL A 45 -6.20 -3.80 6.82
CA VAL A 45 -6.26 -2.87 5.70
C VAL A 45 -6.54 -3.65 4.43
N PHE A 46 -7.51 -3.18 3.65
CA PHE A 46 -7.81 -3.75 2.34
C PHE A 46 -7.27 -2.84 1.25
N ALA A 47 -6.56 -3.41 0.30
CA ALA A 47 -6.03 -2.67 -0.82
C ALA A 47 -6.37 -3.39 -2.14
N ASP A 48 -6.96 -2.65 -3.06
CA ASP A 48 -7.37 -3.19 -4.36
C ASP A 48 -6.41 -2.70 -5.44
N GLU A 49 -5.55 -3.60 -5.91
CA GLU A 49 -4.56 -3.35 -6.96
C GLU A 49 -3.82 -2.01 -6.78
N PRO A 50 -3.11 -1.81 -5.66
CA PRO A 50 -2.59 -0.50 -5.30
C PRO A 50 -1.52 0.06 -6.24
N THR A 51 -0.93 -0.74 -7.12
CA THR A 51 0.09 -0.29 -8.07
C THR A 51 -0.35 -0.37 -9.53
N ALA A 52 -1.64 -0.70 -9.79
CA ALA A 52 -2.10 -1.06 -11.13
C ALA A 52 -1.93 0.03 -12.20
N GLU A 53 -2.07 1.30 -11.84
CA GLU A 53 -2.01 2.39 -12.81
C GLU A 53 -0.76 3.25 -12.65
N LEU A 54 0.25 2.73 -11.95
CA LEU A 54 1.47 3.47 -11.68
C LEU A 54 2.60 2.99 -12.58
N ASP A 55 3.50 3.90 -12.94
CA ASP A 55 4.74 3.52 -13.60
C ASP A 55 5.60 2.69 -12.65
N THR A 56 6.62 2.02 -13.20
CA THR A 56 7.43 1.07 -12.44
C THR A 56 8.08 1.70 -11.21
N ASN A 57 8.70 2.86 -11.36
CA ASN A 57 9.39 3.50 -10.24
C ASN A 57 8.43 3.94 -9.15
N THR A 58 7.30 4.52 -9.52
CA THR A 58 6.28 4.97 -8.58
C THR A 58 5.63 3.77 -7.89
N GLY A 59 5.37 2.71 -8.65
CA GLY A 59 4.85 1.46 -8.10
C GLY A 59 5.78 0.87 -7.04
N LEU A 60 7.09 0.88 -7.29
CA LEU A 60 8.08 0.38 -6.33
C LEU A 60 8.09 1.21 -5.04
N GLN A 61 7.84 2.51 -5.12
CA GLN A 61 7.73 3.35 -3.93
C GLN A 61 6.52 2.94 -3.07
N VAL A 62 5.42 2.59 -3.71
CA VAL A 62 4.22 2.11 -3.00
C VAL A 62 4.50 0.74 -2.38
N VAL A 63 5.20 -0.15 -3.09
CA VAL A 63 5.61 -1.46 -2.55
C VAL A 63 6.45 -1.28 -1.28
N GLU A 64 7.44 -0.37 -1.33
CA GLU A 64 8.29 -0.09 -0.17
C GLU A 64 7.48 0.46 1.01
N LEU A 65 6.49 1.29 0.74
CA LEU A 65 5.60 1.79 1.79
C LEU A 65 4.86 0.64 2.49
N PHE A 66 4.26 -0.27 1.72
CA PHE A 66 3.56 -1.43 2.30
C PHE A 66 4.52 -2.30 3.12
N LYS A 67 5.73 -2.50 2.62
CA LYS A 67 6.75 -3.26 3.34
C LYS A 67 7.04 -2.63 4.71
N LYS A 68 7.25 -1.33 4.74
CA LYS A 68 7.50 -0.61 6.00
C LYS A 68 6.32 -0.71 6.97
N LEU A 69 5.10 -0.57 6.46
CA LEU A 69 3.90 -0.65 7.29
C LEU A 69 3.73 -2.03 7.89
N ILE A 70 3.95 -3.08 7.11
CA ILE A 70 3.84 -4.46 7.58
C ILE A 70 4.89 -4.74 8.66
N GLU A 71 6.12 -4.29 8.44
CA GLU A 71 7.23 -4.55 9.38
C GLU A 71 7.10 -3.75 10.67
N GLN A 72 6.60 -2.51 10.61
CA GLN A 72 6.65 -1.58 11.73
C GLN A 72 5.37 -1.46 12.53
N LYS A 73 4.23 -1.78 11.93
CA LYS A 73 2.92 -1.45 12.52
C LYS A 73 2.07 -2.65 12.91
N ASN A 74 2.53 -3.84 12.67
CA ASN A 74 1.82 -5.07 13.05
C ASN A 74 0.36 -5.09 12.61
N ILE A 75 0.13 -4.75 11.33
CA ILE A 75 -1.20 -4.77 10.74
C ILE A 75 -1.32 -5.94 9.77
N THR A 76 -2.55 -6.35 9.51
CA THR A 76 -2.84 -7.33 8.46
C THR A 76 -3.29 -6.59 7.21
N VAL A 77 -2.67 -6.89 6.08
CA VAL A 77 -3.06 -6.32 4.79
C VAL A 77 -3.66 -7.42 3.92
N VAL A 78 -4.86 -7.19 3.43
CA VAL A 78 -5.51 -8.04 2.44
C VAL A 78 -5.54 -7.28 1.13
N MET A 79 -4.96 -7.84 0.09
CA MET A 79 -4.69 -7.10 -1.12
C MET A 79 -5.03 -7.92 -2.35
N THR A 80 -5.58 -7.26 -3.37
CA THR A 80 -5.64 -7.82 -4.71
C THR A 80 -4.49 -7.23 -5.52
N THR A 81 -3.80 -8.04 -6.31
CA THR A 81 -2.68 -7.54 -7.11
C THR A 81 -2.29 -8.52 -8.21
N HIS A 82 -1.73 -7.97 -9.29
CA HIS A 82 -1.00 -8.72 -10.32
C HIS A 82 0.50 -8.39 -10.27
N ASP A 83 0.93 -7.58 -9.33
CA ASP A 83 2.31 -7.10 -9.23
C ASP A 83 3.17 -8.12 -8.49
N PRO A 84 4.18 -8.75 -9.17
CA PRO A 84 5.06 -9.70 -8.50
C PRO A 84 5.80 -9.13 -7.30
N ASN A 85 6.11 -7.84 -7.31
CA ASN A 85 6.80 -7.21 -6.19
C ASN A 85 5.92 -7.15 -4.94
N MET A 86 4.61 -6.94 -5.13
CA MET A 86 3.65 -7.00 -4.03
C MET A 86 3.46 -8.42 -3.53
N MET A 87 3.41 -9.39 -4.43
CA MET A 87 3.26 -10.80 -4.05
C MET A 87 4.39 -11.28 -3.18
N GLU A 88 5.61 -10.78 -3.38
CA GLU A 88 6.76 -11.14 -2.56
C GLU A 88 6.63 -10.70 -1.10
N LEU A 89 5.84 -9.67 -0.83
CA LEU A 89 5.60 -9.21 0.54
C LEU A 89 4.63 -10.11 1.31
N ALA A 90 3.84 -10.89 0.60
CA ALA A 90 2.73 -11.63 1.20
C ALA A 90 3.21 -12.87 1.95
N ASP A 91 2.58 -13.15 3.09
CA ASP A 91 2.76 -14.41 3.81
C ASP A 91 1.97 -15.52 3.16
N CYS A 92 0.89 -15.16 2.49
CA CYS A 92 0.00 -16.11 1.84
C CYS A 92 -0.55 -15.49 0.55
N VAL A 93 -0.51 -16.24 -0.54
CA VAL A 93 -1.03 -15.81 -1.84
C VAL A 93 -2.06 -16.83 -2.33
N TYR A 94 -3.26 -16.34 -2.63
CA TYR A 94 -4.31 -17.13 -3.23
C TYR A 94 -4.51 -16.69 -4.67
N THR A 95 -4.52 -17.64 -5.58
CA THR A 95 -4.85 -17.37 -6.99
C THR A 95 -6.31 -17.68 -7.22
N LEU A 96 -7.04 -16.73 -7.81
CA LEU A 96 -8.47 -16.84 -8.09
C LEU A 96 -8.72 -16.85 -9.58
N GLU A 97 -9.55 -17.80 -10.02
CA GLU A 97 -10.03 -17.88 -11.40
C GLU A 97 -11.51 -18.19 -11.39
N ASP A 98 -12.31 -17.39 -12.08
CA ASP A 98 -13.77 -17.59 -12.19
C ASP A 98 -14.45 -17.76 -10.83
N GLY A 99 -14.01 -16.97 -9.83
CA GLY A 99 -14.60 -17.01 -8.50
C GLY A 99 -14.15 -18.18 -7.63
N ARG A 100 -13.14 -18.94 -8.07
CA ARG A 100 -12.62 -20.08 -7.34
C ARG A 100 -11.16 -19.92 -7.03
N ILE A 101 -10.73 -20.42 -5.88
CA ILE A 101 -9.31 -20.49 -5.54
C ILE A 101 -8.70 -21.68 -6.28
N THR A 102 -7.72 -21.38 -7.16
CA THR A 102 -7.07 -22.40 -7.98
C THR A 102 -5.68 -22.75 -7.46
N ASP A 103 -5.09 -21.90 -6.62
CA ASP A 103 -3.78 -22.16 -6.05
C ASP A 103 -3.64 -21.42 -4.73
N GLU A 104 -2.79 -21.92 -3.86
CA GLU A 104 -2.50 -21.33 -2.56
C GLU A 104 -1.01 -21.50 -2.28
N LEU A 105 -0.34 -20.38 -2.01
CA LEU A 105 1.06 -20.37 -1.59
C LEU A 105 1.13 -19.82 -0.18
N VAL A 106 1.64 -20.59 0.76
CA VAL A 106 1.83 -20.18 2.16
C VAL A 106 3.33 -20.23 2.44
N ARG A 107 3.86 -19.13 2.96
CA ARG A 107 5.27 -19.00 3.29
C ARG A 107 5.55 -19.15 4.76
#